data_29d2cc897e89d7956b84c98cd52aed9b
#
_entry.id   29d2cc897e89d7956b84c98cd52aed9b
#
_cell.length_a   1.000
_cell.length_b   1.000
_cell.length_c   1.000
_cell.angle_alpha   90.00
_cell.angle_beta   90.00
_cell.angle_gamma   90.00
#
_symmetry.space_group_name_H-M   'P 1'
#
loop_
_entity.id
_entity.type
_entity.pdbx_description
1 polymer ?
#
loop_
_entity_poly.entity_id
_entity_poly.type
_entity_poly.pdbx_seq_one_letter_code
_entity_poly.pdbx_strand_id
1 'polypeptide(L)'
;MNVHITEIQHFCTHDGPGVRTVVFMNGCPLSCKWCHNPEARLPGNRIFFTPSACIGCGGCAARCSAHTLTEKGHLFDRSRCVRCGACTAACPSMALENTVFTVDTSEVVEEVLKDRAFYGAKGGLTLSGGEPMQQAQAAIEMLSACRKNGLHTAVETCGYFK
;
A
#
# COMPACT_ATOMS: atom_id res chain seq x y z
N MET A 1 -11.59 -3.36 11.60
CA MET A 1 -12.01 -2.11 10.88
C MET A 1 -11.20 -1.96 9.60
N ASN A 2 -11.67 -1.10 8.64
CA ASN A 2 -10.91 -0.91 7.39
C ASN A 2 -9.68 -0.03 7.60
N VAL A 3 -8.59 -0.41 6.93
CA VAL A 3 -7.34 0.35 6.83
C VAL A 3 -6.93 0.48 5.36
N HIS A 4 -6.32 1.61 5.01
CA HIS A 4 -5.78 1.86 3.68
C HIS A 4 -4.27 1.66 3.72
N ILE A 5 -3.78 0.69 2.95
CA ILE A 5 -2.37 0.33 2.86
C ILE A 5 -1.90 0.39 1.41
N THR A 6 -0.62 0.59 1.20
CA THR A 6 0.00 0.52 -0.12
C THR A 6 0.67 -0.83 -0.35
N GLU A 7 1.22 -1.45 0.69
CA GLU A 7 1.97 -2.70 0.59
C GLU A 7 2.08 -3.39 1.95
N ILE A 8 2.29 -4.70 1.95
CA ILE A 8 2.80 -5.49 3.07
C ILE A 8 4.09 -6.14 2.58
N GLN A 9 5.21 -5.83 3.24
CA GLN A 9 6.52 -6.43 2.94
C GLN A 9 6.90 -7.42 4.04
N HIS A 10 7.28 -8.63 3.62
CA HIS A 10 7.71 -9.70 4.51
C HIS A 10 9.23 -9.72 4.63
N PHE A 11 9.74 -10.29 5.74
CA PHE A 11 11.16 -10.55 5.97
C PHE A 11 12.06 -9.32 5.95
N CYS A 12 11.54 -8.15 6.30
CA CYS A 12 12.32 -6.92 6.43
C CYS A 12 13.26 -6.98 7.62
N THR A 13 14.49 -6.45 7.47
CA THR A 13 15.53 -6.49 8.51
C THR A 13 16.05 -5.12 8.91
N HIS A 14 15.56 -4.04 8.28
CA HIS A 14 16.02 -2.66 8.51
C HIS A 14 14.99 -1.77 9.19
N ASP A 15 13.77 -2.28 9.42
CA ASP A 15 12.63 -1.50 9.91
C ASP A 15 12.35 -1.78 11.39
N GLY A 16 13.39 -2.06 12.16
CA GLY A 16 13.37 -2.34 13.59
C GLY A 16 14.10 -3.63 13.96
N PRO A 17 14.03 -4.06 15.24
CA PRO A 17 14.77 -5.22 15.69
C PRO A 17 14.20 -6.55 15.18
N GLY A 18 15.09 -7.45 14.77
CA GLY A 18 14.75 -8.79 14.27
C GLY A 18 14.17 -8.76 12.85
N VAL A 19 13.64 -9.91 12.41
CA VAL A 19 12.89 -10.03 11.15
C VAL A 19 11.50 -9.45 11.36
N ARG A 20 11.00 -8.72 10.37
CA ARG A 20 9.74 -7.99 10.49
C ARG A 20 8.86 -8.15 9.27
N THR A 21 7.56 -8.09 9.49
CA THR A 21 6.60 -7.76 8.43
C THR A 21 6.25 -6.29 8.57
N VAL A 22 6.45 -5.53 7.49
CA VAL A 22 6.21 -4.09 7.44
C VAL A 22 4.92 -3.82 6.69
N VAL A 23 4.01 -3.08 7.30
CA VAL A 23 2.75 -2.64 6.68
C VAL A 23 2.87 -1.17 6.34
N PHE A 24 2.85 -0.85 5.06
CA PHE A 24 2.95 0.51 4.56
C PHE A 24 1.57 1.14 4.46
N MET A 25 1.26 2.04 5.39
CA MET A 25 -0.05 2.71 5.47
C MET A 25 -0.12 3.90 4.52
N ASN A 26 -1.32 4.16 3.99
CA ASN A 26 -1.54 5.26 3.05
C ASN A 26 -1.95 6.56 3.76
N GLY A 27 -1.46 7.69 3.25
CA GLY A 27 -1.70 9.04 3.73
C GLY A 27 -0.54 9.57 4.58
N CYS A 28 -0.05 10.76 4.23
CA CYS A 28 0.98 11.46 4.97
C CYS A 28 0.74 12.97 4.88
N PRO A 29 0.82 13.74 5.98
CA PRO A 29 0.63 15.19 5.96
C PRO A 29 1.84 15.93 5.38
N LEU A 30 2.99 15.26 5.22
CA LEU A 30 4.22 15.85 4.73
C LEU A 30 4.42 15.67 3.23
N SER A 31 5.29 16.51 2.66
CA SER A 31 5.69 16.50 1.24
C SER A 31 7.21 16.50 1.10
N CYS A 32 7.87 15.59 1.81
CA CYS A 32 9.33 15.49 1.81
C CYS A 32 9.87 15.29 0.39
N LYS A 33 10.87 16.06 -0.02
CA LYS A 33 11.50 15.95 -1.33
C LYS A 33 12.25 14.61 -1.52
N TRP A 34 12.63 14.00 -0.41
CA TRP A 34 13.35 12.72 -0.33
C TRP A 34 12.46 11.56 0.11
N CYS A 35 11.14 11.67 -0.05
CA CYS A 35 10.21 10.63 0.39
C CYS A 35 10.52 9.29 -0.29
N HIS A 36 10.69 8.23 0.50
CA HIS A 36 10.91 6.86 0.01
C HIS A 36 9.64 6.24 -0.56
N ASN A 37 8.45 6.63 -0.03
CA ASN A 37 7.16 6.06 -0.40
C ASN A 37 6.22 7.16 -0.93
N PRO A 38 6.54 7.80 -2.08
CA PRO A 38 5.77 8.92 -2.60
C PRO A 38 4.33 8.53 -2.98
N GLU A 39 4.09 7.25 -3.33
CA GLU A 39 2.77 6.68 -3.60
C GLU A 39 1.87 6.63 -2.36
N ALA A 40 2.46 6.44 -1.17
CA ALA A 40 1.74 6.42 0.10
C ALA A 40 1.38 7.82 0.63
N ARG A 41 1.91 8.89 0.03
CA ARG A 41 1.82 10.25 0.57
C ARG A 41 0.41 10.83 0.51
N LEU A 42 -0.24 10.75 -0.63
CA LEU A 42 -1.57 11.32 -0.80
C LEU A 42 -2.65 10.29 -0.47
N PRO A 43 -3.64 10.64 0.35
CA PRO A 43 -4.70 9.71 0.70
C PRO A 43 -5.51 9.29 -0.54
N GLY A 44 -5.98 8.04 -0.51
CA GLY A 44 -6.78 7.42 -1.55
C GLY A 44 -5.99 6.82 -2.71
N ASN A 45 -6.68 5.98 -3.46
CA ASN A 45 -6.09 5.20 -4.54
C ASN A 45 -5.51 6.08 -5.66
N ARG A 46 -4.47 5.55 -6.30
CA ARG A 46 -3.88 6.03 -7.55
C ARG A 46 -3.75 4.85 -8.50
N ILE A 47 -3.68 5.14 -9.79
CA ILE A 47 -3.42 4.10 -10.77
C ILE A 47 -1.96 4.22 -11.21
N PHE A 48 -1.19 3.18 -10.93
CA PHE A 48 0.14 3.03 -11.48
C PHE A 48 0.04 2.44 -12.89
N PHE A 49 0.79 2.96 -13.84
CA PHE A 49 0.82 2.48 -15.21
C PHE A 49 2.24 2.16 -15.64
N THR A 50 2.48 0.91 -16.00
CA THR A 50 3.75 0.39 -16.52
C THR A 50 3.63 0.19 -18.03
N PRO A 51 4.08 1.15 -18.87
CA PRO A 51 3.93 1.06 -20.32
C PRO A 51 4.55 -0.18 -20.94
N SER A 52 5.69 -0.65 -20.41
CA SER A 52 6.41 -1.83 -20.91
C SER A 52 5.66 -3.15 -20.70
N ALA A 53 4.73 -3.21 -19.72
CA ALA A 53 3.89 -4.37 -19.47
C ALA A 53 2.58 -4.33 -20.27
N CYS A 54 2.28 -3.21 -20.95
CA CYS A 54 1.03 -3.04 -21.68
C CYS A 54 1.04 -3.81 -23.00
N ILE A 55 0.09 -4.75 -23.16
CA ILE A 55 -0.08 -5.55 -24.37
C ILE A 55 -1.06 -4.94 -25.40
N GLY A 56 -1.58 -3.75 -25.18
CA GLY A 56 -2.45 -3.04 -26.10
C GLY A 56 -3.86 -3.64 -26.27
N CYS A 57 -4.34 -4.45 -25.33
CA CYS A 57 -5.60 -5.22 -25.48
C CYS A 57 -6.89 -4.37 -25.45
N GLY A 58 -6.84 -3.10 -25.05
CA GLY A 58 -7.99 -2.20 -25.03
C GLY A 58 -8.97 -2.35 -23.87
N GLY A 59 -8.80 -3.33 -22.99
CA GLY A 59 -9.73 -3.62 -21.89
C GLY A 59 -9.96 -2.43 -20.95
N CYS A 60 -8.92 -1.63 -20.67
CA CYS A 60 -9.01 -0.43 -19.87
C CYS A 60 -9.75 0.71 -20.57
N ALA A 61 -9.52 0.91 -21.88
CA ALA A 61 -10.18 1.96 -22.67
C ALA A 61 -11.69 1.68 -22.81
N ALA A 62 -12.08 0.41 -22.89
CA ALA A 62 -13.50 0.03 -22.91
C ALA A 62 -14.23 0.34 -21.58
N ARG A 63 -13.49 0.46 -20.48
CA ARG A 63 -14.02 0.69 -19.13
C ARG A 63 -13.87 2.12 -18.63
N CYS A 64 -12.95 2.89 -19.18
CA CYS A 64 -12.60 4.20 -18.65
C CYS A 64 -12.12 5.14 -19.74
N SER A 65 -12.78 6.30 -19.87
CA SER A 65 -12.46 7.34 -20.86
C SER A 65 -11.11 8.05 -20.61
N ALA A 66 -10.45 7.77 -19.48
CA ALA A 66 -9.09 8.27 -19.22
C ALA A 66 -8.01 7.48 -19.99
N HIS A 67 -8.37 6.37 -20.64
CA HIS A 67 -7.47 5.54 -21.43
C HIS A 67 -7.82 5.61 -22.90
N THR A 68 -6.81 5.75 -23.75
CA THR A 68 -6.95 5.73 -25.21
C THR A 68 -5.84 4.88 -25.81
N LEU A 69 -6.19 4.00 -26.73
CA LEU A 69 -5.22 3.26 -27.55
C LEU A 69 -5.05 3.97 -28.88
N THR A 70 -3.81 4.20 -29.27
CA THR A 70 -3.42 4.79 -30.54
C THR A 70 -2.38 3.91 -31.23
N GLU A 71 -2.06 4.18 -32.49
CA GLU A 71 -0.95 3.51 -33.20
C GLU A 71 0.40 3.74 -32.51
N LYS A 72 0.54 4.80 -31.69
CA LYS A 72 1.74 5.13 -30.93
C LYS A 72 1.76 4.47 -29.54
N GLY A 73 0.73 3.71 -29.19
CA GLY A 73 0.59 2.99 -27.91
C GLY A 73 -0.56 3.49 -27.05
N HIS A 74 -0.51 3.11 -25.79
CA HIS A 74 -1.53 3.41 -24.79
C HIS A 74 -1.25 4.76 -24.11
N LEU A 75 -2.24 5.65 -24.15
CA LEU A 75 -2.24 6.93 -23.46
C LEU A 75 -3.15 6.86 -22.24
N PHE A 76 -2.63 7.29 -21.09
CA PHE A 76 -3.39 7.42 -19.83
C PHE A 76 -3.45 8.89 -19.41
N ASP A 77 -4.60 9.50 -19.60
CA ASP A 77 -4.88 10.88 -19.15
C ASP A 77 -5.26 10.91 -17.67
N ARG A 78 -4.28 11.22 -16.83
CA ARG A 78 -4.44 11.27 -15.37
C ARG A 78 -5.39 12.38 -14.91
N SER A 79 -5.61 13.43 -15.70
CA SER A 79 -6.52 14.53 -15.36
C SER A 79 -7.99 14.09 -15.36
N ARG A 80 -8.32 13.09 -16.18
CA ARG A 80 -9.65 12.50 -16.31
C ARG A 80 -9.88 11.33 -15.37
N CYS A 81 -8.85 10.89 -14.62
CA CYS A 81 -8.91 9.73 -13.77
C CYS A 81 -9.62 10.02 -12.45
N VAL A 82 -10.75 9.35 -12.21
CA VAL A 82 -11.51 9.40 -10.95
C VAL A 82 -11.01 8.39 -9.90
N ARG A 83 -9.94 7.64 -10.19
CA ARG A 83 -9.24 6.72 -9.28
C ARG A 83 -10.06 5.53 -8.78
N CYS A 84 -11.10 5.13 -9.50
CA CYS A 84 -12.01 4.05 -9.09
C CYS A 84 -11.42 2.63 -9.22
N GLY A 85 -10.29 2.44 -9.92
CA GLY A 85 -9.67 1.13 -10.10
C GLY A 85 -10.32 0.22 -11.16
N ALA A 86 -11.39 0.62 -11.84
CA ALA A 86 -12.07 -0.24 -12.82
C ALA A 86 -11.15 -0.69 -13.98
N CYS A 87 -10.17 0.15 -14.33
CA CYS A 87 -9.19 -0.18 -15.37
C CYS A 87 -8.15 -1.22 -14.92
N THR A 88 -7.82 -1.27 -13.63
CA THR A 88 -6.88 -2.27 -13.08
C THR A 88 -7.50 -3.66 -13.10
N ALA A 89 -8.77 -3.78 -12.73
CA ALA A 89 -9.52 -5.03 -12.79
C ALA A 89 -9.70 -5.56 -14.23
N ALA A 90 -9.60 -4.69 -15.24
CA ALA A 90 -9.72 -5.04 -16.66
C ALA A 90 -8.37 -5.27 -17.35
N CYS A 91 -7.25 -5.18 -16.63
CA CYS A 91 -5.90 -5.28 -17.19
C CYS A 91 -5.31 -6.68 -16.99
N PRO A 92 -5.31 -7.58 -18.01
CA PRO A 92 -4.84 -8.96 -17.83
C PRO A 92 -3.31 -9.06 -17.70
N SER A 93 -2.57 -8.03 -18.15
CA SER A 93 -1.11 -7.99 -18.06
C SER A 93 -0.60 -7.27 -16.82
N MET A 94 -1.50 -6.84 -15.92
CA MET A 94 -1.18 -6.03 -14.74
C MET A 94 -0.36 -4.76 -15.03
N ALA A 95 -0.45 -4.24 -16.27
CA ALA A 95 0.17 -2.97 -16.63
C ALA A 95 -0.46 -1.76 -15.91
N LEU A 96 -1.65 -1.95 -15.35
CA LEU A 96 -2.37 -0.99 -14.52
C LEU A 96 -2.64 -1.60 -13.15
N GLU A 97 -2.16 -0.92 -12.10
CA GLU A 97 -2.27 -1.39 -10.72
C GLU A 97 -2.79 -0.29 -9.81
N ASN A 98 -3.53 -0.69 -8.78
CA ASN A 98 -3.89 0.20 -7.70
C ASN A 98 -2.68 0.42 -6.79
N THR A 99 -2.49 1.66 -6.33
CA THR A 99 -1.44 1.95 -5.34
C THR A 99 -1.92 1.83 -3.90
N VAL A 100 -3.22 1.70 -3.70
CA VAL A 100 -3.82 1.60 -2.36
C VAL A 100 -4.85 0.48 -2.34
N PHE A 101 -4.78 -0.32 -1.30
CA PHE A 101 -5.72 -1.38 -0.98
C PHE A 101 -6.48 -1.02 0.30
N THR A 102 -7.78 -1.28 0.32
CA THR A 102 -8.60 -1.19 1.53
C THR A 102 -8.82 -2.61 2.02
N VAL A 103 -8.31 -2.90 3.20
CA VAL A 103 -8.36 -4.23 3.82
C VAL A 103 -8.87 -4.11 5.26
N ASP A 104 -9.36 -5.21 5.83
CA ASP A 104 -9.69 -5.23 7.25
C ASP A 104 -8.42 -5.37 8.10
N THR A 105 -8.37 -4.69 9.24
CA THR A 105 -7.23 -4.78 10.17
C THR A 105 -6.98 -6.19 10.66
N SER A 106 -8.02 -7.02 10.78
CA SER A 106 -7.86 -8.44 11.13
C SER A 106 -7.15 -9.24 10.04
N GLU A 107 -7.45 -8.98 8.76
CA GLU A 107 -6.78 -9.64 7.64
C GLU A 107 -5.28 -9.27 7.61
N VAL A 108 -4.94 -8.00 7.89
CA VAL A 108 -3.55 -7.57 8.00
C VAL A 108 -2.84 -8.30 9.14
N VAL A 109 -3.48 -8.42 10.31
CA VAL A 109 -2.91 -9.15 11.46
C VAL A 109 -2.72 -10.63 11.13
N GLU A 110 -3.67 -11.27 10.46
CA GLU A 110 -3.53 -12.66 10.00
C GLU A 110 -2.34 -12.83 9.06
N GLU A 111 -2.14 -11.89 8.13
CA GLU A 111 -1.00 -11.89 7.22
C GLU A 111 0.32 -11.80 7.98
N VAL A 112 0.41 -10.87 8.94
CA VAL A 112 1.59 -10.73 9.83
C VAL A 112 1.86 -12.02 10.61
N LEU A 113 0.82 -12.70 11.10
CA LEU A 113 0.97 -13.92 11.90
C LEU A 113 1.50 -15.12 11.09
N LYS A 114 1.37 -15.12 9.77
CA LYS A 114 1.95 -16.19 8.91
C LYS A 114 3.48 -16.27 9.03
N ASP A 115 4.14 -15.14 9.26
CA ASP A 115 5.59 -15.05 9.40
C ASP A 115 6.10 -15.29 10.81
N ARG A 116 5.22 -15.64 11.76
CA ARG A 116 5.54 -15.78 13.20
C ARG A 116 6.77 -16.65 13.48
N ALA A 117 6.96 -17.71 12.70
CA ALA A 117 8.09 -18.64 12.89
C ALA A 117 9.46 -17.97 12.62
N PHE A 118 9.49 -16.85 11.88
CA PHE A 118 10.71 -16.16 11.48
C PHE A 118 11.05 -14.98 12.38
N TYR A 119 10.14 -14.49 13.19
CA TYR A 119 10.36 -13.30 14.02
C TYR A 119 11.34 -13.50 15.18
N GLY A 120 11.48 -14.74 15.66
CA GLY A 120 12.27 -15.00 16.86
C GLY A 120 11.76 -14.19 18.06
N ALA A 121 12.70 -13.81 18.95
CA ALA A 121 12.35 -13.10 20.19
C ALA A 121 12.13 -11.58 20.00
N LYS A 122 12.60 -10.99 18.91
CA LYS A 122 12.65 -9.52 18.73
C LYS A 122 11.85 -9.04 17.50
N GLY A 123 11.53 -9.91 16.58
CA GLY A 123 10.80 -9.56 15.36
C GLY A 123 9.30 -9.40 15.54
N GLY A 124 8.61 -8.99 14.49
CA GLY A 124 7.17 -8.80 14.49
C GLY A 124 6.68 -7.74 13.51
N LEU A 125 5.67 -6.98 13.89
CA LEU A 125 5.05 -5.96 13.06
C LEU A 125 5.79 -4.62 13.14
N THR A 126 6.01 -3.98 11.99
CA THR A 126 6.28 -2.54 11.88
C THR A 126 5.19 -1.88 11.04
N LEU A 127 4.64 -0.78 11.52
CA LEU A 127 3.81 0.12 10.73
C LEU A 127 4.66 1.26 10.18
N SER A 128 4.61 1.46 8.86
CA SER A 128 5.39 2.46 8.12
C SER A 128 4.57 3.03 6.95
N GLY A 129 5.22 3.49 5.88
CA GLY A 129 4.60 3.93 4.63
C GLY A 129 4.47 5.43 4.52
N GLY A 130 3.24 5.95 4.60
CA GLY A 130 2.95 7.37 4.79
C GLY A 130 3.19 7.76 6.26
N GLU A 131 2.17 8.28 6.92
CA GLU A 131 2.19 8.48 8.38
C GLU A 131 1.15 7.55 9.02
N PRO A 132 1.55 6.51 9.74
CA PRO A 132 0.60 5.56 10.33
C PRO A 132 -0.43 6.21 11.26
N MET A 133 -0.06 7.29 11.94
CA MET A 133 -0.95 8.01 12.85
C MET A 133 -2.06 8.80 12.13
N GLN A 134 -2.02 8.96 10.80
CA GLN A 134 -3.17 9.45 10.04
C GLN A 134 -4.34 8.46 10.05
N GLN A 135 -4.08 7.19 10.35
CA GLN A 135 -5.07 6.14 10.56
C GLN A 135 -4.90 5.52 11.96
N ALA A 136 -4.80 6.40 12.98
CA ALA A 136 -4.39 6.02 14.34
C ALA A 136 -5.22 4.87 14.95
N GLN A 137 -6.54 4.87 14.74
CA GLN A 137 -7.41 3.83 15.30
C GLN A 137 -7.07 2.44 14.72
N ALA A 138 -6.88 2.36 13.40
CA ALA A 138 -6.47 1.12 12.74
C ALA A 138 -5.05 0.69 13.17
N ALA A 139 -4.13 1.65 13.30
CA ALA A 139 -2.78 1.39 13.79
C ALA A 139 -2.80 0.79 15.20
N ILE A 140 -3.55 1.40 16.13
CA ILE A 140 -3.70 0.91 17.52
C ILE A 140 -4.29 -0.51 17.54
N GLU A 141 -5.31 -0.77 16.72
CA GLU A 141 -5.94 -2.10 16.64
C GLU A 141 -4.94 -3.17 16.19
N MET A 142 -4.21 -2.94 15.09
CA MET A 142 -3.21 -3.88 14.58
C MET A 142 -2.05 -4.10 15.57
N LEU A 143 -1.48 -3.02 16.12
CA LEU A 143 -0.39 -3.10 17.11
C LEU A 143 -0.84 -3.86 18.36
N SER A 144 -2.05 -3.58 18.87
CA SER A 144 -2.60 -4.24 20.05
C SER A 144 -2.85 -5.73 19.81
N ALA A 145 -3.39 -6.09 18.63
CA ALA A 145 -3.63 -7.47 18.25
C ALA A 145 -2.31 -8.27 18.13
N CYS A 146 -1.30 -7.69 17.47
CA CYS A 146 0.01 -8.32 17.36
C CYS A 146 0.68 -8.50 18.74
N ARG A 147 0.60 -7.51 19.63
CA ARG A 147 1.13 -7.62 21.00
C ARG A 147 0.42 -8.70 21.83
N LYS A 148 -0.92 -8.81 21.70
CA LYS A 148 -1.68 -9.91 22.35
C LYS A 148 -1.23 -11.28 21.86
N ASN A 149 -0.75 -11.38 20.63
CA ASN A 149 -0.17 -12.61 20.06
C ASN A 149 1.32 -12.79 20.39
N GLY A 150 1.90 -11.98 21.29
CA GLY A 150 3.28 -12.09 21.75
C GLY A 150 4.33 -11.57 20.75
N LEU A 151 3.93 -10.80 19.74
CA LEU A 151 4.86 -10.20 18.78
C LEU A 151 5.37 -8.85 19.27
N HIS A 152 6.63 -8.54 18.93
CA HIS A 152 7.15 -7.18 19.06
C HIS A 152 6.51 -6.27 18.02
N THR A 153 6.26 -5.01 18.40
CA THR A 153 5.64 -4.02 17.51
C THR A 153 6.48 -2.75 17.45
N ALA A 154 6.57 -2.15 16.28
CA ALA A 154 7.25 -0.89 16.02
C ALA A 154 6.41 0.02 15.13
N VAL A 155 6.71 1.32 15.15
CA VAL A 155 6.10 2.33 14.28
C VAL A 155 7.20 3.25 13.77
N GLU A 156 7.25 3.42 12.47
CA GLU A 156 8.02 4.46 11.82
C GLU A 156 7.10 5.65 11.56
N THR A 157 7.40 6.77 12.13
CA THR A 157 6.55 7.97 12.10
C THR A 157 7.36 9.21 11.80
N CYS A 158 6.77 10.13 11.04
CA CYS A 158 7.32 11.48 10.87
C CYS A 158 7.07 12.37 12.08
N GLY A 159 6.28 11.94 13.05
CA GLY A 159 5.94 12.68 14.27
C GLY A 159 5.00 13.87 14.05
N TYR A 160 4.49 14.07 12.85
CA TYR A 160 3.57 15.17 12.51
C TYR A 160 2.17 14.63 12.24
N PHE A 161 1.38 14.58 13.28
CA PHE A 161 -0.04 14.14 13.23
C PHE A 161 -0.83 14.88 14.32
N LYS A 162 -2.17 14.91 14.19
CA LYS A 162 -3.09 15.54 15.15
C LYS A 162 -3.78 14.52 16.03
#